data_ff3456bfe16737e9043aae5637deab9a
#
_entry.id   ff3456bfe16737e9043aae5637deab9a
#
_cell.length_a   1.000
_cell.length_b   1.000
_cell.length_c   1.000
_cell.angle_alpha   90.00
_cell.angle_beta   90.00
_cell.angle_gamma   90.00
#
_symmetry.space_group_name_H-M   'P 1'
#
loop_
_entity.id
_entity.type
_entity.pdbx_description
1 polymer ?
#
loop_
_entity_poly.entity_id
_entity_poly.type
_entity_poly.pdbx_seq_one_letter_code
_entity_poly.pdbx_strand_id
1 'polypeptide(L)'
;MTDPIPAATLVLFREGASGAEHLLVERAATMVFAGGALVFPGGRVDPGDHALAARFAHLDPDDAAARIAAIRETIEETGIAAGINGDVETLRTALLEGATMETLVDRHAITVDLDALVPFARWCPNFKETRTFDTRFYIARVDADHAEARVDATENVHLFWARAADVLAMADAGEAKIIFPTRRNLERLAVFASFADAESHAASHPITTITPWVEERDGERLLRIPDGLGYPVTAETLHTAFRG
;
A
#
# COMPACT_ATOMS: atom_id res chain seq x y z
N MET A 1 0.81 22.02 -14.33
CA MET A 1 0.43 20.88 -13.45
C MET A 1 1.68 20.53 -12.67
N THR A 2 1.59 20.39 -11.37
CA THR A 2 2.70 19.89 -10.55
C THR A 2 2.91 18.41 -10.87
N ASP A 3 4.17 17.96 -10.93
CA ASP A 3 4.46 16.55 -11.15
C ASP A 3 3.86 15.69 -10.01
N PRO A 4 3.37 14.48 -10.33
CA PRO A 4 2.87 13.57 -9.32
C PRO A 4 3.95 13.24 -8.28
N ILE A 5 3.55 13.16 -7.02
CA ILE A 5 4.45 12.84 -5.91
C ILE A 5 4.67 11.32 -5.88
N PRO A 6 5.92 10.82 -6.01
CA PRO A 6 6.21 9.40 -5.88
C PRO A 6 5.84 8.91 -4.47
N ALA A 7 5.13 7.78 -4.41
CA ALA A 7 4.70 7.15 -3.19
C ALA A 7 4.73 5.62 -3.31
N ALA A 8 4.76 4.94 -2.18
CA ALA A 8 4.74 3.49 -2.13
C ALA A 8 3.85 3.00 -0.99
N THR A 9 3.23 1.86 -1.21
CA THR A 9 2.31 1.20 -0.28
C THR A 9 2.64 -0.28 -0.21
N LEU A 10 2.66 -0.84 1.00
CA LEU A 10 2.91 -2.26 1.22
C LEU A 10 1.65 -2.96 1.74
N VAL A 11 1.16 -3.92 0.97
CA VAL A 11 0.08 -4.82 1.36
C VAL A 11 0.70 -6.04 2.02
N LEU A 12 0.63 -6.11 3.32
CA LEU A 12 1.13 -7.25 4.07
C LEU A 12 0.12 -8.40 4.03
N PHE A 13 0.66 -9.61 3.90
CA PHE A 13 -0.09 -10.86 4.00
C PHE A 13 0.36 -11.63 5.22
N ARG A 14 -0.60 -12.08 6.03
CA ARG A 14 -0.40 -13.14 7.02
C ARG A 14 -1.43 -14.24 6.83
N GLU A 15 -1.10 -15.44 7.24
CA GLU A 15 -2.04 -16.54 7.28
C GLU A 15 -2.97 -16.39 8.51
N GLY A 16 -4.24 -16.14 8.27
CA GLY A 16 -5.28 -16.10 9.29
C GLY A 16 -6.03 -17.42 9.38
N ALA A 17 -6.85 -17.60 10.42
CA ALA A 17 -7.62 -18.83 10.65
C ALA A 17 -8.63 -19.13 9.52
N SER A 18 -9.06 -18.12 8.77
CA SER A 18 -10.08 -18.21 7.73
C SER A 18 -9.58 -17.78 6.34
N GLY A 19 -8.27 -17.77 6.12
CA GLY A 19 -7.62 -17.34 4.87
C GLY A 19 -6.68 -16.17 5.07
N ALA A 20 -6.16 -15.65 3.96
CA ALA A 20 -5.22 -14.54 3.98
C ALA A 20 -5.83 -13.27 4.58
N GLU A 21 -5.11 -12.67 5.52
CA GLU A 21 -5.45 -11.38 6.13
C GLU A 21 -4.41 -10.33 5.74
N HIS A 22 -4.87 -9.08 5.68
CA HIS A 22 -4.06 -7.91 5.35
C HIS A 22 -4.08 -6.91 6.49
N LEU A 23 -2.96 -6.22 6.69
CA LEU A 23 -2.90 -5.13 7.65
C LEU A 23 -3.50 -3.87 7.05
N LEU A 24 -4.44 -3.27 7.77
CA LEU A 24 -5.02 -1.98 7.45
C LEU A 24 -4.77 -0.98 8.57
N VAL A 25 -4.70 0.27 8.15
CA VAL A 25 -4.46 1.43 9.00
C VAL A 25 -5.65 2.37 8.84
N GLU A 26 -6.26 2.81 9.94
CA GLU A 26 -7.24 3.88 9.93
C GLU A 26 -6.52 5.21 10.12
N ARG A 27 -6.58 6.08 9.11
CA ARG A 27 -5.95 7.40 9.16
C ARG A 27 -6.70 8.33 10.09
N ALA A 28 -5.97 9.15 10.85
CA ALA A 28 -6.60 10.16 11.69
C ALA A 28 -7.53 11.07 10.87
N ALA A 29 -8.71 11.36 11.39
CA ALA A 29 -9.73 12.17 10.68
C ALA A 29 -9.25 13.58 10.32
N THR A 30 -8.21 14.07 10.99
CA THR A 30 -7.56 15.37 10.75
C THR A 30 -6.61 15.39 9.55
N MET A 31 -6.30 14.23 8.97
CA MET A 31 -5.39 14.14 7.83
C MET A 31 -5.98 14.80 6.58
N VAL A 32 -5.16 15.55 5.85
CA VAL A 32 -5.58 16.30 4.64
C VAL A 32 -6.01 15.37 3.51
N PHE A 33 -5.39 14.19 3.40
CA PHE A 33 -5.73 13.18 2.38
C PHE A 33 -6.26 11.91 3.05
N ALA A 34 -7.42 11.43 2.59
CA ALA A 34 -8.07 10.21 3.06
C ALA A 34 -8.28 10.13 4.59
N GLY A 35 -8.52 11.28 5.27
CA GLY A 35 -8.77 11.30 6.72
C GLY A 35 -9.98 10.43 7.11
N GLY A 36 -9.81 9.59 8.13
CA GLY A 36 -10.78 8.60 8.59
C GLY A 36 -10.98 7.41 7.66
N ALA A 37 -10.17 7.25 6.62
CA ALA A 37 -10.26 6.11 5.72
C ALA A 37 -9.31 4.99 6.15
N LEU A 38 -9.72 3.75 5.85
CA LEU A 38 -8.87 2.58 5.92
C LEU A 38 -7.98 2.53 4.67
N VAL A 39 -6.68 2.40 4.89
CA VAL A 39 -5.65 2.28 3.85
C VAL A 39 -4.66 1.18 4.24
N PHE A 40 -3.84 0.76 3.28
CA PHE A 40 -2.64 -0.03 3.57
C PHE A 40 -1.51 0.90 4.03
N PRO A 41 -0.54 0.44 4.84
CA PRO A 41 0.63 1.23 5.23
C PRO A 41 1.39 1.77 4.02
N GLY A 42 1.86 3.00 4.11
CA GLY A 42 2.63 3.60 3.04
C GLY A 42 2.66 5.11 3.03
N GLY A 43 3.62 5.66 2.29
CA GLY A 43 3.82 7.10 2.19
C GLY A 43 4.67 7.51 1.01
N ARG A 44 5.29 8.68 1.08
CA ARG A 44 6.09 9.25 0.00
C ARG A 44 7.45 8.59 -0.10
N VAL A 45 7.99 8.57 -1.30
CA VAL A 45 9.40 8.24 -1.51
C VAL A 45 10.22 9.47 -1.16
N ASP A 46 11.15 9.32 -0.21
CA ASP A 46 12.00 10.38 0.27
C ASP A 46 13.40 10.33 -0.35
N PRO A 47 14.17 11.44 -0.34
CA PRO A 47 15.55 11.44 -0.86
C PRO A 47 16.46 10.39 -0.23
N GLY A 48 16.26 10.04 1.05
CA GLY A 48 17.00 8.98 1.74
C GLY A 48 16.73 7.58 1.18
N ASP A 49 15.52 7.34 0.64
CA ASP A 49 15.18 6.08 0.00
C ASP A 49 15.94 5.91 -1.32
N HIS A 50 16.06 6.97 -2.12
CA HIS A 50 16.87 6.99 -3.34
C HIS A 50 18.37 6.77 -3.06
N ALA A 51 18.90 7.31 -1.94
CA ALA A 51 20.29 7.12 -1.56
C ALA A 51 20.61 5.64 -1.31
N LEU A 52 19.76 4.94 -0.56
CA LEU A 52 19.90 3.50 -0.32
C LEU A 52 19.65 2.67 -1.60
N ALA A 53 18.69 3.09 -2.44
CA ALA A 53 18.35 2.40 -3.70
C ALA A 53 19.53 2.23 -4.65
N ALA A 54 20.49 3.14 -4.63
CA ALA A 54 21.70 3.07 -5.45
C ALA A 54 22.55 1.79 -5.20
N ARG A 55 22.33 1.08 -4.09
CA ARG A 55 23.01 -0.19 -3.77
C ARG A 55 22.38 -1.41 -4.44
N PHE A 56 21.19 -1.26 -5.04
CA PHE A 56 20.41 -2.34 -5.66
C PHE A 56 20.39 -2.23 -7.18
N ALA A 57 21.58 -2.30 -7.80
CA ALA A 57 21.78 -2.07 -9.23
C ALA A 57 21.05 -3.07 -10.18
N HIS A 58 20.46 -4.14 -9.65
CA HIS A 58 19.64 -5.10 -10.39
C HIS A 58 18.19 -4.65 -10.59
N LEU A 59 17.72 -3.62 -9.84
CA LEU A 59 16.41 -3.05 -9.94
C LEU A 59 16.44 -1.69 -10.67
N ASP A 60 15.29 -1.29 -11.21
CA ASP A 60 15.09 0.09 -11.63
C ASP A 60 15.25 1.03 -10.42
N PRO A 61 16.00 2.15 -10.51
CA PRO A 61 16.29 3.00 -9.36
C PRO A 61 15.06 3.56 -8.65
N ASP A 62 14.01 3.93 -9.43
CA ASP A 62 12.77 4.44 -8.85
C ASP A 62 11.93 3.32 -8.22
N ASP A 63 12.01 2.10 -8.76
CA ASP A 63 11.35 0.94 -8.17
C ASP A 63 12.04 0.53 -6.87
N ALA A 64 13.37 0.51 -6.84
CA ALA A 64 14.13 0.23 -5.62
C ALA A 64 13.84 1.26 -4.52
N ALA A 65 13.83 2.57 -4.85
CA ALA A 65 13.51 3.62 -3.90
C ALA A 65 12.07 3.48 -3.36
N ALA A 66 11.10 3.14 -4.21
CA ALA A 66 9.73 2.92 -3.80
C ALA A 66 9.57 1.69 -2.88
N ARG A 67 10.31 0.59 -3.12
CA ARG A 67 10.31 -0.57 -2.21
C ARG A 67 10.90 -0.21 -0.84
N ILE A 68 11.98 0.58 -0.81
CA ILE A 68 12.59 1.07 0.44
C ILE A 68 11.60 1.96 1.20
N ALA A 69 10.94 2.89 0.51
CA ALA A 69 9.89 3.72 1.09
C ALA A 69 8.75 2.87 1.67
N ALA A 70 8.28 1.83 0.94
CA ALA A 70 7.23 0.93 1.41
C ALA A 70 7.63 0.19 2.70
N ILE A 71 8.88 -0.28 2.81
CA ILE A 71 9.42 -0.90 4.02
C ILE A 71 9.49 0.13 5.16
N ARG A 72 10.07 1.30 4.92
CA ARG A 72 10.25 2.36 5.91
C ARG A 72 8.92 2.81 6.50
N GLU A 73 7.98 3.20 5.66
CA GLU A 73 6.65 3.65 6.08
C GLU A 73 5.90 2.57 6.87
N THR A 74 6.02 1.31 6.45
CA THR A 74 5.41 0.19 7.16
C THR A 74 5.98 0.04 8.57
N ILE A 75 7.30 0.17 8.74
CA ILE A 75 7.94 0.13 10.06
C ILE A 75 7.50 1.32 10.91
N GLU A 76 7.52 2.53 10.37
CA GLU A 76 7.13 3.76 11.08
C GLU A 76 5.68 3.69 11.54
N GLU A 77 4.76 3.37 10.65
CA GLU A 77 3.33 3.36 10.92
C GLU A 77 2.87 2.19 11.80
N THR A 78 3.48 1.01 11.64
CA THR A 78 2.92 -0.24 12.17
C THR A 78 3.86 -1.01 13.11
N GLY A 79 5.17 -0.75 13.08
CA GLY A 79 6.16 -1.55 13.77
C GLY A 79 6.35 -2.96 13.20
N ILE A 80 5.88 -3.20 11.97
CA ILE A 80 6.09 -4.49 11.28
C ILE A 80 7.14 -4.31 10.19
N ALA A 81 8.03 -5.28 10.07
CA ALA A 81 9.05 -5.34 9.03
C ALA A 81 8.78 -6.48 8.05
N ALA A 82 8.89 -6.17 6.75
CA ALA A 82 8.93 -7.14 5.68
C ALA A 82 10.09 -6.80 4.75
N GLY A 83 10.80 -7.79 4.23
CA GLY A 83 11.97 -7.57 3.38
C GLY A 83 13.17 -6.94 4.09
N ILE A 84 13.23 -7.00 5.42
CA ILE A 84 14.34 -6.47 6.22
C ILE A 84 14.51 -7.31 7.48
N ASN A 85 15.75 -7.54 7.89
CA ASN A 85 16.07 -8.14 9.18
C ASN A 85 16.55 -7.06 10.16
N GLY A 86 16.52 -7.37 11.44
CA GLY A 86 16.99 -6.50 12.50
C GLY A 86 15.98 -6.36 13.65
N ASP A 87 16.36 -5.62 14.68
CA ASP A 87 15.45 -5.27 15.75
C ASP A 87 14.51 -4.13 15.32
N VAL A 88 13.29 -4.50 15.00
CA VAL A 88 12.27 -3.59 14.43
C VAL A 88 11.96 -2.42 15.34
N GLU A 89 11.95 -2.62 16.67
CA GLU A 89 11.68 -1.55 17.63
C GLU A 89 12.78 -0.49 17.62
N THR A 90 14.04 -0.93 17.56
CA THR A 90 15.19 -0.02 17.40
C THR A 90 15.11 0.74 16.08
N LEU A 91 14.77 0.04 14.98
CA LEU A 91 14.63 0.66 13.66
C LEU A 91 13.51 1.71 13.66
N ARG A 92 12.34 1.34 14.15
CA ARG A 92 11.18 2.22 14.24
C ARG A 92 11.50 3.49 15.04
N THR A 93 12.07 3.33 16.22
CA THR A 93 12.43 4.48 17.07
C THR A 93 13.37 5.44 16.33
N ALA A 94 14.41 4.92 15.69
CA ALA A 94 15.37 5.75 14.98
C ALA A 94 14.75 6.42 13.74
N LEU A 95 13.86 5.75 13.00
CA LEU A 95 13.13 6.33 11.87
C LEU A 95 12.23 7.48 12.31
N LEU A 96 11.46 7.30 13.39
CA LEU A 96 10.61 8.35 13.97
C LEU A 96 11.41 9.54 14.50
N GLU A 97 12.67 9.33 14.88
CA GLU A 97 13.63 10.38 15.24
C GLU A 97 14.29 11.04 14.02
N GLY A 98 13.94 10.62 12.81
CA GLY A 98 14.41 11.21 11.55
C GLY A 98 15.68 10.59 10.97
N ALA A 99 16.08 9.38 11.41
CA ALA A 99 17.15 8.65 10.76
C ALA A 99 16.68 8.17 9.37
N THR A 100 17.61 8.06 8.40
CA THR A 100 17.32 7.48 7.09
C THR A 100 17.55 5.97 7.09
N MET A 101 16.84 5.23 6.23
CA MET A 101 17.07 3.80 6.05
C MET A 101 18.54 3.48 5.69
N GLU A 102 19.17 4.31 4.86
CA GLU A 102 20.60 4.16 4.54
C GLU A 102 21.48 4.19 5.78
N THR A 103 21.27 5.18 6.67
CA THR A 103 22.01 5.31 7.92
C THR A 103 21.81 4.11 8.85
N LEU A 104 20.59 3.57 8.89
CA LEU A 104 20.27 2.40 9.72
C LEU A 104 20.93 1.13 9.22
N VAL A 105 20.91 0.91 7.90
CA VAL A 105 21.62 -0.22 7.26
C VAL A 105 23.10 -0.18 7.59
N ASP A 106 23.73 0.99 7.52
CA ASP A 106 25.16 1.12 7.80
C ASP A 106 25.51 0.93 9.28
N ARG A 107 24.65 1.38 10.20
CA ARG A 107 24.94 1.34 11.65
C ARG A 107 24.63 0.00 12.31
N HIS A 108 23.60 -0.70 11.85
CA HIS A 108 23.04 -1.84 12.56
C HIS A 108 23.26 -3.19 11.84
N ALA A 109 24.10 -3.23 10.81
CA ALA A 109 24.36 -4.44 10.01
C ALA A 109 23.06 -5.12 9.50
N ILE A 110 22.10 -4.29 9.06
CA ILE A 110 20.81 -4.73 8.58
C ILE A 110 20.93 -5.22 7.14
N THR A 111 20.25 -6.32 6.83
CA THR A 111 20.09 -6.80 5.47
C THR A 111 18.70 -6.40 4.96
N VAL A 112 18.65 -5.78 3.80
CA VAL A 112 17.42 -5.44 3.09
C VAL A 112 17.28 -6.34 1.87
N ASP A 113 16.16 -7.06 1.79
CA ASP A 113 15.78 -7.90 0.66
C ASP A 113 14.60 -7.24 -0.07
N LEU A 114 14.89 -6.45 -1.09
CA LEU A 114 13.87 -5.78 -1.88
C LEU A 114 13.09 -6.76 -2.78
N ASP A 115 13.63 -7.93 -3.09
CA ASP A 115 12.97 -8.93 -3.92
C ASP A 115 11.84 -9.66 -3.16
N ALA A 116 11.83 -9.56 -1.82
CA ALA A 116 10.71 -10.02 -0.99
C ALA A 116 9.42 -9.20 -1.20
N LEU A 117 9.51 -8.02 -1.81
CA LEU A 117 8.36 -7.18 -2.14
C LEU A 117 7.96 -7.39 -3.60
N VAL A 118 6.84 -8.06 -3.84
CA VAL A 118 6.34 -8.35 -5.19
C VAL A 118 5.53 -7.15 -5.72
N PRO A 119 5.86 -6.59 -6.90
CA PRO A 119 5.06 -5.53 -7.51
C PRO A 119 3.63 -5.99 -7.77
N PHE A 120 2.64 -5.19 -7.34
CA PHE A 120 1.23 -5.56 -7.44
C PHE A 120 0.41 -4.60 -8.30
N ALA A 121 0.58 -3.28 -8.11
CA ALA A 121 -0.14 -2.27 -8.86
C ALA A 121 0.61 -0.93 -8.86
N ARG A 122 0.21 -0.01 -9.77
CA ARG A 122 0.65 1.39 -9.75
C ARG A 122 -0.54 2.29 -10.04
N TRP A 123 -0.80 3.25 -9.15
CA TRP A 123 -1.94 4.13 -9.24
C TRP A 123 -1.53 5.60 -9.24
N CYS A 124 -2.03 6.35 -10.22
CA CYS A 124 -1.86 7.80 -10.30
C CYS A 124 -3.21 8.46 -10.63
N PRO A 125 -4.16 8.51 -9.67
CA PRO A 125 -5.47 9.10 -9.88
C PRO A 125 -5.35 10.61 -10.07
N ASN A 126 -5.96 11.16 -11.12
CA ASN A 126 -5.98 12.58 -11.43
C ASN A 126 -7.40 13.17 -11.27
N PHE A 127 -7.86 13.28 -10.02
CA PHE A 127 -9.19 13.80 -9.68
C PHE A 127 -9.23 15.33 -9.45
N LYS A 128 -8.30 16.10 -9.99
CA LYS A 128 -8.16 17.56 -9.78
C LYS A 128 -7.89 17.95 -8.32
N GLU A 129 -7.29 17.07 -7.56
CA GLU A 129 -6.82 17.38 -6.22
C GLU A 129 -5.58 18.28 -6.27
N THR A 130 -5.32 19.00 -5.17
CA THR A 130 -4.14 19.87 -5.04
C THR A 130 -2.82 19.10 -5.05
N ARG A 131 -2.87 17.79 -4.76
CA ARG A 131 -1.73 16.87 -4.78
C ARG A 131 -2.14 15.56 -5.44
N THR A 132 -1.38 15.14 -6.43
CA THR A 132 -1.52 13.84 -7.08
C THR A 132 -0.36 12.95 -6.64
N PHE A 133 -0.67 11.73 -6.20
CA PHE A 133 0.32 10.73 -5.85
C PHE A 133 0.44 9.68 -6.95
N ASP A 134 1.67 9.31 -7.30
CA ASP A 134 1.99 8.16 -8.14
C ASP A 134 2.45 7.04 -7.23
N THR A 135 1.50 6.20 -6.82
CA THR A 135 1.69 5.20 -5.78
C THR A 135 1.95 3.82 -6.36
N ARG A 136 3.10 3.25 -6.06
CA ARG A 136 3.44 1.85 -6.33
C ARG A 136 2.97 0.97 -5.17
N PHE A 137 2.25 -0.09 -5.47
CA PHE A 137 1.76 -1.07 -4.50
C PHE A 137 2.58 -2.34 -4.61
N TYR A 138 3.06 -2.80 -3.49
CA TYR A 138 3.76 -4.07 -3.36
C TYR A 138 2.99 -4.99 -2.42
N ILE A 139 3.15 -6.29 -2.57
CA ILE A 139 2.67 -7.30 -1.64
C ILE A 139 3.87 -8.00 -1.01
N ALA A 140 3.80 -8.31 0.28
CA ALA A 140 4.81 -9.10 0.98
C ALA A 140 4.15 -9.98 2.05
N ARG A 141 4.78 -11.11 2.32
CA ARG A 141 4.36 -12.01 3.39
C ARG A 141 5.09 -11.68 4.70
N VAL A 142 4.37 -11.79 5.81
CA VAL A 142 4.94 -11.75 7.16
C VAL A 142 4.53 -12.99 7.93
N ASP A 143 5.45 -13.49 8.77
CA ASP A 143 5.16 -14.61 9.65
C ASP A 143 4.26 -14.17 10.80
N ALA A 144 3.37 -15.07 11.27
CA ALA A 144 2.40 -14.75 12.30
C ALA A 144 3.05 -14.26 13.62
N ASP A 145 4.24 -14.78 13.94
CA ASP A 145 4.99 -14.42 15.15
C ASP A 145 5.56 -12.99 15.10
N HIS A 146 5.63 -12.37 13.92
CA HIS A 146 6.11 -11.00 13.70
C HIS A 146 4.97 -10.02 13.36
N ALA A 147 3.72 -10.45 13.46
CA ALA A 147 2.54 -9.69 13.05
C ALA A 147 1.90 -8.88 14.19
N GLU A 148 2.57 -8.66 15.32
CA GLU A 148 2.09 -7.75 16.36
C GLU A 148 2.29 -6.29 15.92
N ALA A 149 1.21 -5.71 15.40
CA ALA A 149 1.20 -4.33 14.93
C ALA A 149 1.01 -3.34 16.10
N ARG A 150 1.72 -2.21 16.06
CA ARG A 150 1.59 -1.13 17.04
C ARG A 150 1.31 0.19 16.32
N VAL A 151 0.22 0.86 16.71
CA VAL A 151 -0.19 2.15 16.14
C VAL A 151 0.89 3.22 16.37
N ASP A 152 1.21 3.98 15.32
CA ASP A 152 1.76 5.31 15.50
C ASP A 152 0.60 6.29 15.77
N ALA A 153 0.48 6.75 17.00
CA ALA A 153 -0.64 7.59 17.46
C ALA A 153 -0.64 9.02 16.87
N THR A 154 0.31 9.38 16.00
CA THR A 154 0.39 10.73 15.41
C THR A 154 -0.40 10.86 14.12
N GLU A 155 -0.35 9.85 13.24
CA GLU A 155 -1.01 9.86 11.93
C GLU A 155 -2.15 8.84 11.81
N ASN A 156 -2.12 7.77 12.62
CA ASN A 156 -3.04 6.65 12.55
C ASN A 156 -3.73 6.39 13.89
N VAL A 157 -4.97 5.96 13.84
CA VAL A 157 -5.82 5.77 15.03
C VAL A 157 -5.99 4.31 15.39
N HIS A 158 -6.10 3.45 14.39
CA HIS A 158 -6.28 2.01 14.55
C HIS A 158 -5.47 1.21 13.53
N LEU A 159 -4.98 0.05 13.98
CA LEU A 159 -4.37 -0.97 13.15
C LEU A 159 -5.11 -2.28 13.38
N PHE A 160 -5.43 -3.01 12.33
CA PHE A 160 -6.02 -4.33 12.45
C PHE A 160 -5.75 -5.18 11.23
N TRP A 161 -5.73 -6.48 11.45
CA TRP A 161 -5.67 -7.47 10.41
C TRP A 161 -7.07 -7.92 10.03
N ALA A 162 -7.38 -7.94 8.74
CA ALA A 162 -8.66 -8.41 8.23
C ALA A 162 -8.51 -9.04 6.85
N ARG A 163 -9.44 -9.92 6.51
CA ARG A 163 -9.59 -10.39 5.14
C ARG A 163 -10.11 -9.25 4.26
N ALA A 164 -9.64 -9.18 3.04
CA ALA A 164 -10.09 -8.14 2.10
C ALA A 164 -11.61 -8.12 1.92
N ALA A 165 -12.27 -9.29 1.89
CA ALA A 165 -13.72 -9.41 1.78
C ALA A 165 -14.46 -8.81 2.99
N ASP A 166 -13.91 -8.94 4.22
CA ASP A 166 -14.54 -8.39 5.42
C ASP A 166 -14.46 -6.86 5.43
N VAL A 167 -13.33 -6.29 4.99
CA VAL A 167 -13.16 -4.83 4.86
C VAL A 167 -14.12 -4.26 3.81
N LEU A 168 -14.30 -4.95 2.68
CA LEU A 168 -15.29 -4.56 1.66
C LEU A 168 -16.71 -4.59 2.22
N ALA A 169 -17.07 -5.62 3.00
CA ALA A 169 -18.38 -5.72 3.63
C ALA A 169 -18.61 -4.58 4.65
N MET A 170 -17.62 -4.22 5.47
CA MET A 170 -17.67 -3.07 6.37
C MET A 170 -17.90 -1.76 5.61
N ALA A 171 -17.19 -1.58 4.48
CA ALA A 171 -17.34 -0.38 3.65
C ALA A 171 -18.74 -0.32 2.98
N ASP A 172 -19.28 -1.45 2.53
CA ASP A 172 -20.60 -1.52 1.93
C ASP A 172 -21.72 -1.30 2.97
N ALA A 173 -21.49 -1.67 4.23
CA ALA A 173 -22.38 -1.38 5.37
C ALA A 173 -22.26 0.08 5.86
N GLY A 174 -21.29 0.87 5.36
CA GLY A 174 -21.02 2.23 5.85
C GLY A 174 -20.32 2.28 7.21
N GLU A 175 -19.76 1.15 7.65
CA GLU A 175 -19.02 1.02 8.92
C GLU A 175 -17.54 1.41 8.76
N ALA A 176 -17.02 1.43 7.54
CA ALA A 176 -15.67 1.85 7.21
C ALA A 176 -15.66 2.73 5.96
N LYS A 177 -14.73 3.69 5.95
CA LYS A 177 -14.45 4.52 4.79
C LYS A 177 -13.24 3.96 4.05
N ILE A 178 -13.34 3.77 2.73
CA ILE A 178 -12.22 3.38 1.87
C ILE A 178 -12.22 4.23 0.60
N ILE A 179 -11.04 4.64 0.16
CA ILE A 179 -10.90 5.39 -1.11
C ILE A 179 -10.92 4.45 -2.31
N PHE A 180 -11.21 4.97 -3.49
CA PHE A 180 -11.39 4.18 -4.72
C PHE A 180 -10.21 3.24 -5.04
N PRO A 181 -8.92 3.67 -5.01
CA PRO A 181 -7.80 2.76 -5.24
C PRO A 181 -7.72 1.62 -4.20
N THR A 182 -8.02 1.92 -2.93
CA THR A 182 -8.04 0.90 -1.86
C THR A 182 -9.13 -0.13 -2.11
N ARG A 183 -10.36 0.31 -2.49
CA ARG A 183 -11.46 -0.59 -2.83
C ARG A 183 -11.09 -1.52 -3.97
N ARG A 184 -10.56 -0.99 -5.07
CA ARG A 184 -10.17 -1.81 -6.22
C ARG A 184 -9.11 -2.85 -5.86
N ASN A 185 -8.09 -2.44 -5.07
CA ASN A 185 -7.07 -3.38 -4.60
C ASN A 185 -7.64 -4.43 -3.64
N LEU A 186 -8.55 -4.07 -2.72
CA LEU A 186 -9.22 -5.03 -1.84
C LEU A 186 -10.07 -6.04 -2.64
N GLU A 187 -10.81 -5.61 -3.66
CA GLU A 187 -11.56 -6.51 -4.53
C GLU A 187 -10.65 -7.48 -5.28
N ARG A 188 -9.48 -7.01 -5.74
CA ARG A 188 -8.46 -7.87 -6.35
C ARG A 188 -7.86 -8.83 -5.32
N LEU A 189 -7.60 -8.40 -4.09
CA LEU A 189 -7.06 -9.22 -3.01
C LEU A 189 -8.07 -10.27 -2.51
N ALA A 190 -9.37 -9.95 -2.53
CA ALA A 190 -10.43 -10.85 -2.06
C ALA A 190 -10.59 -12.13 -2.88
N VAL A 191 -10.00 -12.20 -4.09
CA VAL A 191 -10.05 -13.42 -4.93
C VAL A 191 -8.94 -14.42 -4.61
N PHE A 192 -7.95 -14.06 -3.76
CA PHE A 192 -6.82 -14.92 -3.43
C PHE A 192 -7.03 -15.64 -2.11
N ALA A 193 -6.76 -16.94 -2.10
CA ALA A 193 -6.78 -17.74 -0.89
C ALA A 193 -5.46 -17.62 -0.09
N SER A 194 -4.35 -17.31 -0.76
CA SER A 194 -3.01 -17.29 -0.18
C SER A 194 -2.12 -16.21 -0.80
N PHE A 195 -0.97 -15.94 -0.17
CA PHE A 195 0.07 -15.09 -0.76
C PHE A 195 0.60 -15.65 -2.08
N ALA A 196 0.79 -16.97 -2.18
CA ALA A 196 1.28 -17.61 -3.41
C ALA A 196 0.33 -17.42 -4.59
N ASP A 197 -1.00 -17.42 -4.35
CA ASP A 197 -2.00 -17.13 -5.40
C ASP A 197 -1.87 -15.67 -5.85
N ALA A 198 -1.71 -14.74 -4.92
CA ALA A 198 -1.55 -13.32 -5.21
C ALA A 198 -0.25 -13.03 -5.99
N GLU A 199 0.85 -13.67 -5.61
CA GLU A 199 2.16 -13.58 -6.28
C GLU A 199 2.07 -14.11 -7.71
N SER A 200 1.52 -15.31 -7.90
CA SER A 200 1.31 -15.90 -9.22
C SER A 200 0.42 -15.04 -10.12
N HIS A 201 -0.64 -14.48 -9.53
CA HIS A 201 -1.52 -13.56 -10.26
C HIS A 201 -0.81 -12.26 -10.61
N ALA A 202 -0.03 -11.68 -9.70
CA ALA A 202 0.75 -10.46 -9.96
C ALA A 202 1.75 -10.67 -11.10
N ALA A 203 2.46 -11.81 -11.12
CA ALA A 203 3.38 -12.18 -12.18
C ALA A 203 2.73 -12.35 -13.57
N SER A 204 1.44 -12.65 -13.62
CA SER A 204 0.69 -12.85 -14.87
C SER A 204 0.07 -11.57 -15.44
N HIS A 205 0.17 -10.43 -14.76
CA HIS A 205 -0.41 -9.16 -15.20
C HIS A 205 0.63 -8.04 -15.25
N PRO A 206 0.59 -7.17 -16.28
CA PRO A 206 1.54 -6.07 -16.39
C PRO A 206 1.29 -5.01 -15.33
N ILE A 207 2.36 -4.44 -14.79
CA ILE A 207 2.29 -3.25 -13.93
C ILE A 207 2.31 -2.01 -14.81
N THR A 208 1.13 -1.44 -15.04
CA THR A 208 0.97 -0.17 -15.75
C THR A 208 0.34 0.86 -14.82
N THR A 209 0.64 2.14 -15.04
CA THR A 209 0.06 3.21 -14.23
C THR A 209 -1.45 3.31 -14.48
N ILE A 210 -2.25 3.13 -13.44
CA ILE A 210 -3.70 3.24 -13.47
C ILE A 210 -4.08 4.69 -13.17
N THR A 211 -4.63 5.36 -14.17
CA THR A 211 -5.26 6.68 -14.03
C THR A 211 -6.74 6.49 -14.33
N PRO A 212 -7.62 6.54 -13.32
CA PRO A 212 -9.06 6.40 -13.52
C PRO A 212 -9.62 7.53 -14.37
N TRP A 213 -10.66 7.22 -15.16
CA TRP A 213 -11.37 8.21 -15.97
C TRP A 213 -12.88 8.07 -15.82
N VAL A 214 -13.59 9.15 -16.10
CA VAL A 214 -15.06 9.15 -16.15
C VAL A 214 -15.50 8.79 -17.56
N GLU A 215 -16.34 7.78 -17.68
CA GLU A 215 -17.04 7.39 -18.92
C GLU A 215 -18.53 7.63 -18.74
N GLU A 216 -19.18 8.19 -19.74
CA GLU A 216 -20.65 8.27 -19.79
C GLU A 216 -21.17 7.14 -20.67
N ARG A 217 -22.00 6.28 -20.09
CA ARG A 217 -22.57 5.13 -20.78
C ARG A 217 -24.06 4.98 -20.41
N ASP A 218 -24.92 4.94 -21.39
CA ASP A 218 -26.38 4.78 -21.24
C ASP A 218 -27.02 5.81 -20.29
N GLY A 219 -26.46 7.04 -20.23
CA GLY A 219 -26.91 8.11 -19.36
C GLY A 219 -26.39 8.03 -17.93
N GLU A 220 -25.58 7.04 -17.61
CA GLU A 220 -24.88 6.91 -16.32
C GLU A 220 -23.41 7.34 -16.44
N ARG A 221 -22.89 7.95 -15.37
CA ARG A 221 -21.46 8.28 -15.26
C ARG A 221 -20.75 7.24 -14.44
N LEU A 222 -19.80 6.58 -15.07
CA LEU A 222 -18.98 5.53 -14.48
C LEU A 222 -17.55 6.02 -14.26
N LEU A 223 -16.97 5.67 -13.11
CA LEU A 223 -15.52 5.77 -12.89
C LEU A 223 -14.90 4.45 -13.32
N ARG A 224 -13.96 4.51 -14.26
CA ARG A 224 -13.33 3.33 -14.87
C ARG A 224 -11.83 3.28 -14.68
N ILE A 225 -11.31 2.06 -14.74
CA ILE A 225 -9.90 1.73 -14.85
C ILE A 225 -9.68 0.81 -16.07
N PRO A 226 -8.44 0.66 -16.57
CA PRO A 226 -8.16 -0.25 -17.68
C PRO A 226 -8.52 -1.70 -17.37
N ASP A 227 -9.06 -2.39 -18.37
CA ASP A 227 -9.28 -3.84 -18.32
C ASP A 227 -7.94 -4.59 -18.48
N GLY A 228 -7.90 -5.89 -18.09
CA GLY A 228 -6.72 -6.73 -18.30
C GLY A 228 -5.57 -6.56 -17.30
N LEU A 229 -5.77 -5.79 -16.23
CA LEU A 229 -4.78 -5.59 -15.16
C LEU A 229 -5.07 -6.45 -13.91
N GLY A 230 -5.92 -7.46 -14.03
CA GLY A 230 -6.23 -8.40 -12.96
C GLY A 230 -7.29 -7.92 -11.95
N TYR A 231 -7.98 -6.81 -12.21
CA TYR A 231 -9.06 -6.33 -11.36
C TYR A 231 -10.40 -6.98 -11.74
N PRO A 232 -11.15 -7.57 -10.78
CA PRO A 232 -12.45 -8.15 -11.06
C PRO A 232 -13.52 -7.09 -11.38
N VAL A 233 -13.36 -5.87 -10.89
CA VAL A 233 -14.26 -4.74 -11.11
C VAL A 233 -13.48 -3.59 -11.72
N THR A 234 -13.82 -3.20 -12.97
CA THR A 234 -13.13 -2.15 -13.72
C THR A 234 -14.00 -0.92 -13.98
N ALA A 235 -15.26 -0.94 -13.55
CA ALA A 235 -16.19 0.18 -13.67
C ALA A 235 -17.14 0.23 -12.47
N GLU A 236 -17.43 1.42 -11.98
CA GLU A 236 -18.37 1.68 -10.90
C GLU A 236 -19.07 3.02 -11.11
N THR A 237 -20.33 3.17 -10.70
CA THR A 237 -21.00 4.46 -10.80
C THR A 237 -20.28 5.51 -9.96
N LEU A 238 -20.22 6.75 -10.46
CA LEU A 238 -19.59 7.85 -9.71
C LEU A 238 -20.18 8.03 -8.32
N HIS A 239 -21.48 7.76 -8.18
CA HIS A 239 -22.17 7.91 -6.91
C HIS A 239 -21.66 6.90 -5.87
N THR A 240 -21.38 5.66 -6.27
CA THR A 240 -20.83 4.63 -5.37
C THR A 240 -19.32 4.77 -5.20
N ALA A 241 -18.60 5.17 -6.24
CA ALA A 241 -17.13 5.31 -6.22
C ALA A 241 -16.61 6.34 -5.18
N PHE A 242 -17.43 7.35 -4.86
CA PHE A 242 -17.10 8.40 -3.88
C PHE A 242 -17.92 8.31 -2.58
N ARG A 243 -18.56 7.18 -2.31
CA ARG A 243 -19.20 6.88 -1.02
C ARG A 243 -18.13 6.47 0.02
N GLY A 244 -17.20 7.30 0.30
CA GLY A 244 -16.17 7.02 1.27
C GLY A 244 -16.01 8.15 2.27
#